data_a73e9e130119c5061955566ffa194cff
#
_entry.id   a73e9e130119c5061955566ffa194cff
#
_cell.length_a   1.000
_cell.length_b   1.000
_cell.length_c   1.000
_cell.angle_alpha   90.00
_cell.angle_beta   90.00
_cell.angle_gamma   90.00
#
_symmetry.space_group_name_H-M   'P 1'
#
loop_
_entity.id
_entity.type
_entity.pdbx_description
1 polymer ?
#
loop_
_entity_poly.entity_id
_entity_poly.type
_entity_poly.pdbx_seq_one_letter_code
_entity_poly.pdbx_strand_id
1 'polypeptide(L)'
;VSGPGWLLRVLGGLPKPAKSVPDDDDPVRSVTRDRIGEYLLERDYRFVVDDDGDLTGTWDGNRFWFLLLGEADEIVQVRGRWNRSLPLEQRGAVSLALNDWNRERIWPKAYVREEEGMLALYSEVSADFEPGASDHQLAQVLACGLGTGVQLFTSMDALMPGDDALPPDVPDN
;
A
#
# COMPACT_ATOMS: atom_id res chain seq x y z
N VAL A 1 -14.59 -19.41 -28.45
CA VAL A 1 -13.78 -18.20 -28.31
C VAL A 1 -13.05 -18.35 -26.98
N SER A 2 -11.75 -18.71 -27.08
CA SER A 2 -10.89 -19.02 -25.94
C SER A 2 -10.40 -17.71 -25.33
N GLY A 3 -10.74 -17.45 -24.07
CA GLY A 3 -10.19 -16.33 -23.30
C GLY A 3 -8.71 -16.56 -22.97
N PRO A 4 -7.91 -15.51 -22.81
CA PRO A 4 -6.48 -15.65 -22.63
C PRO A 4 -6.13 -16.29 -21.28
N GLY A 5 -5.41 -17.41 -21.34
CA GLY A 5 -5.02 -18.25 -20.21
C GLY A 5 -3.95 -17.69 -19.26
N TRP A 6 -3.70 -16.38 -19.25
CA TRP A 6 -2.76 -15.72 -18.35
C TRP A 6 -3.36 -15.34 -17.01
N LEU A 7 -4.69 -15.21 -16.93
CA LEU A 7 -5.43 -14.86 -15.69
C LEU A 7 -5.32 -15.92 -14.58
N LEU A 8 -4.96 -17.16 -14.90
CA LEU A 8 -4.86 -18.27 -13.92
C LEU A 8 -3.47 -18.39 -13.29
N ARG A 9 -2.46 -17.69 -13.77
CA ARG A 9 -1.08 -17.77 -13.23
C ARG A 9 -0.75 -16.76 -12.15
N VAL A 10 -1.50 -15.67 -12.03
CA VAL A 10 -1.27 -14.62 -11.03
C VAL A 10 -1.91 -14.94 -9.66
N LEU A 11 -2.82 -15.92 -9.61
CA LEU A 11 -3.48 -16.34 -8.37
C LEU A 11 -2.74 -17.45 -7.59
N GLY A 12 -1.58 -17.89 -8.07
CA GLY A 12 -0.85 -19.06 -7.55
C GLY A 12 0.14 -18.79 -6.42
N GLY A 13 0.14 -17.64 -5.76
CA GLY A 13 1.17 -17.32 -4.77
C GLY A 13 0.77 -16.58 -3.51
N LEU A 14 -0.51 -16.21 -3.35
CA LEU A 14 -0.96 -15.66 -2.08
C LEU A 14 -1.26 -16.83 -1.13
N PRO A 15 -0.64 -16.90 0.06
CA PRO A 15 -1.08 -17.85 1.07
C PRO A 15 -2.56 -17.58 1.33
N LYS A 16 -3.41 -18.62 1.21
CA LYS A 16 -4.80 -18.55 1.66
C LYS A 16 -4.78 -17.96 3.07
N PRO A 17 -5.56 -16.91 3.36
CA PRO A 17 -5.72 -16.49 4.73
C PRO A 17 -6.21 -17.71 5.50
N ALA A 18 -5.44 -18.15 6.48
CA ALA A 18 -5.90 -19.12 7.44
C ALA A 18 -7.20 -18.54 8.02
N LYS A 19 -8.30 -19.30 8.01
CA LYS A 19 -9.48 -18.97 8.80
C LYS A 19 -9.05 -19.06 10.26
N SER A 20 -8.47 -18.01 10.81
CA SER A 20 -8.27 -17.90 12.23
C SER A 20 -9.63 -17.62 12.85
N VAL A 21 -10.11 -18.55 13.65
CA VAL A 21 -11.11 -18.30 14.69
C VAL A 21 -10.53 -17.17 15.54
N PRO A 22 -11.31 -16.12 15.93
CA PRO A 22 -10.82 -15.11 16.84
C PRO A 22 -10.25 -15.81 18.06
N ASP A 23 -8.96 -15.60 18.32
CA ASP A 23 -8.32 -16.10 19.52
C ASP A 23 -8.87 -15.23 20.66
N ASP A 24 -9.38 -15.83 21.74
CA ASP A 24 -9.85 -15.10 22.93
C ASP A 24 -8.73 -14.26 23.56
N ASP A 25 -7.48 -14.47 23.13
CA ASP A 25 -6.28 -13.77 23.58
C ASP A 25 -5.88 -12.55 22.71
N ASP A 26 -6.62 -12.20 21.64
CA ASP A 26 -6.35 -11.02 20.80
C ASP A 26 -7.40 -9.90 20.98
N PRO A 27 -7.35 -9.16 22.09
CA PRO A 27 -8.36 -8.18 22.43
C PRO A 27 -8.35 -6.97 21.50
N VAL A 28 -9.54 -6.43 21.25
CA VAL A 28 -9.72 -5.18 20.52
C VAL A 28 -9.19 -4.02 21.37
N ARG A 29 -8.27 -3.23 20.82
CA ARG A 29 -7.63 -2.08 21.46
C ARG A 29 -7.52 -0.92 20.49
N SER A 30 -7.42 0.30 20.98
CA SER A 30 -7.15 1.48 20.14
C SER A 30 -5.92 1.26 19.27
N VAL A 31 -5.98 1.72 18.04
CA VAL A 31 -4.84 1.69 17.13
C VAL A 31 -3.89 2.83 17.51
N THR A 32 -2.59 2.54 17.51
CA THR A 32 -1.55 3.53 17.83
C THR A 32 -0.35 3.36 16.89
N ARG A 33 0.47 4.40 16.77
CA ARG A 33 1.73 4.33 16.02
C ARG A 33 2.67 3.26 16.58
N ASP A 34 2.69 3.08 17.90
CA ASP A 34 3.52 2.05 18.53
C ASP A 34 3.12 0.65 18.08
N ARG A 35 1.82 0.32 18.03
CA ARG A 35 1.33 -0.98 17.53
C ARG A 35 1.65 -1.22 16.06
N ILE A 36 1.61 -0.17 15.23
CA ILE A 36 2.05 -0.26 13.82
C ILE A 36 3.56 -0.51 13.78
N GLY A 37 4.34 0.19 14.60
CA GLY A 37 5.79 -0.02 14.73
C GLY A 37 6.14 -1.43 15.18
N GLU A 38 5.44 -1.98 16.19
CA GLU A 38 5.60 -3.37 16.64
C GLU A 38 5.35 -4.36 15.50
N TYR A 39 4.27 -4.18 14.74
CA TYR A 39 3.98 -5.00 13.56
C TYR A 39 5.12 -4.99 12.53
N LEU A 40 5.71 -3.82 12.27
CA LEU A 40 6.82 -3.68 11.31
C LEU A 40 8.09 -4.36 11.85
N LEU A 41 8.42 -4.16 13.13
CA LEU A 41 9.59 -4.76 13.78
C LEU A 41 9.51 -6.30 13.84
N GLU A 42 8.34 -6.86 14.14
CA GLU A 42 8.12 -8.32 14.16
C GLU A 42 8.40 -9.01 12.82
N ARG A 43 8.37 -8.23 11.73
CA ARG A 43 8.65 -8.71 10.35
C ARG A 43 10.02 -8.32 9.84
N ASP A 44 10.87 -7.82 10.73
CA ASP A 44 12.20 -7.31 10.39
C ASP A 44 12.15 -6.18 9.34
N TYR A 45 11.04 -5.45 9.24
CA TYR A 45 10.92 -4.31 8.35
C TYR A 45 11.61 -3.09 8.92
N ARG A 46 12.35 -2.38 8.06
CA ARG A 46 13.03 -1.13 8.41
C ARG A 46 12.11 0.04 8.11
N PHE A 47 12.01 0.95 9.06
CA PHE A 47 11.26 2.19 8.92
C PHE A 47 11.94 3.32 9.69
N VAL A 48 11.53 4.53 9.38
CA VAL A 48 11.89 5.74 10.12
C VAL A 48 10.62 6.48 10.52
N VAL A 49 10.72 7.37 11.49
CA VAL A 49 9.65 8.30 11.84
C VAL A 49 9.98 9.62 11.15
N ASP A 50 9.07 10.14 10.35
CA ASP A 50 9.27 11.42 9.65
C ASP A 50 8.96 12.62 10.56
N ASP A 51 9.09 13.84 10.00
CA ASP A 51 8.91 15.08 10.76
C ASP A 51 7.47 15.29 11.24
N ASP A 52 6.49 14.65 10.61
CA ASP A 52 5.08 14.66 11.02
C ASP A 52 4.76 13.59 12.07
N GLY A 53 5.75 12.74 12.38
CA GLY A 53 5.61 11.64 13.34
C GLY A 53 5.03 10.37 12.73
N ASP A 54 4.92 10.28 11.42
CA ASP A 54 4.41 9.11 10.73
C ASP A 54 5.52 8.09 10.44
N LEU A 55 5.16 6.80 10.50
CA LEU A 55 6.11 5.74 10.16
C LEU A 55 6.21 5.60 8.64
N THR A 56 7.42 5.61 8.11
CA THR A 56 7.67 5.50 6.68
C THR A 56 8.84 4.57 6.38
N GLY A 57 8.75 3.85 5.26
CA GLY A 57 9.81 2.95 4.79
C GLY A 57 9.71 2.74 3.29
N THR A 58 10.60 1.91 2.76
CA THR A 58 10.66 1.58 1.33
C THR A 58 10.45 0.09 1.12
N TRP A 59 9.65 -0.29 0.13
CA TRP A 59 9.40 -1.65 -0.32
C TRP A 59 9.47 -1.71 -1.84
N ASP A 60 10.34 -2.55 -2.37
CA ASP A 60 10.68 -2.64 -3.80
C ASP A 60 10.99 -1.26 -4.42
N GLY A 61 11.79 -0.45 -3.69
CA GLY A 61 12.15 0.90 -4.09
C GLY A 61 11.04 1.95 -3.98
N ASN A 62 9.81 1.57 -3.62
CA ASN A 62 8.67 2.48 -3.49
C ASN A 62 8.48 2.91 -2.04
N ARG A 63 8.18 4.18 -1.82
CA ARG A 63 7.98 4.72 -0.47
C ARG A 63 6.58 4.43 0.04
N PHE A 64 6.47 4.04 1.31
CA PHE A 64 5.20 3.83 2.00
C PHE A 64 5.16 4.59 3.31
N TRP A 65 3.96 5.05 3.67
CA TRP A 65 3.63 5.66 4.95
C TRP A 65 2.51 4.89 5.63
N PHE A 66 2.59 4.82 6.94
CA PHE A 66 1.57 4.28 7.82
C PHE A 66 1.01 5.44 8.64
N LEU A 67 -0.17 5.89 8.25
CA LEU A 67 -0.80 7.10 8.74
C LEU A 67 -1.92 6.75 9.70
N LEU A 68 -2.06 7.52 10.74
CA LEU A 68 -3.25 7.58 11.58
C LEU A 68 -3.97 8.90 11.28
N LEU A 69 -5.22 8.80 10.85
CA LEU A 69 -6.04 9.90 10.41
C LEU A 69 -7.35 9.92 11.22
N GLY A 70 -8.12 11.00 11.06
CA GLY A 70 -9.33 11.23 11.85
C GLY A 70 -9.06 12.13 13.05
N GLU A 71 -10.12 12.53 13.76
CA GLU A 71 -10.00 13.41 14.93
C GLU A 71 -9.41 12.70 16.15
N ALA A 72 -9.56 11.37 16.23
CA ALA A 72 -9.09 10.52 17.29
C ALA A 72 -8.03 9.49 16.84
N ASP A 73 -7.36 9.72 15.71
CA ASP A 73 -6.40 8.81 15.10
C ASP A 73 -7.00 7.40 14.78
N GLU A 74 -8.31 7.34 14.51
CA GLU A 74 -9.07 6.09 14.37
C GLU A 74 -8.96 5.45 12.98
N ILE A 75 -8.54 6.20 11.97
CA ILE A 75 -8.41 5.69 10.59
C ILE A 75 -6.97 5.32 10.30
N VAL A 76 -6.70 4.03 10.11
CA VAL A 76 -5.40 3.55 9.61
C VAL A 76 -5.37 3.67 8.11
N GLN A 77 -4.36 4.32 7.57
CA GLN A 77 -4.11 4.35 6.13
C GLN A 77 -2.68 3.91 5.81
N VAL A 78 -2.55 2.93 4.92
CA VAL A 78 -1.28 2.59 4.28
C VAL A 78 -1.26 3.28 2.92
N ARG A 79 -0.35 4.25 2.76
CA ARG A 79 -0.16 5.01 1.52
C ARG A 79 1.17 4.66 0.91
N GLY A 80 1.17 4.29 -0.37
CA GLY A 80 2.38 4.10 -1.15
C GLY A 80 2.53 5.19 -2.22
N ARG A 81 3.77 5.56 -2.53
CA ARG A 81 4.15 6.39 -3.66
C ARG A 81 5.12 5.60 -4.55
N TRP A 82 4.76 5.49 -5.83
CA TRP A 82 5.64 4.89 -6.82
C TRP A 82 6.95 5.65 -6.92
N ASN A 83 8.06 4.94 -7.06
CA ASN A 83 9.41 5.52 -7.09
C ASN A 83 9.74 6.26 -8.40
N ARG A 84 8.77 6.36 -9.32
CA ARG A 84 8.91 7.10 -10.58
C ARG A 84 7.92 8.26 -10.62
N SER A 85 8.22 9.23 -11.49
CA SER A 85 7.31 10.30 -11.88
C SER A 85 7.15 10.28 -13.40
N LEU A 86 6.00 10.70 -13.88
CA LEU A 86 5.68 10.69 -15.32
C LEU A 86 5.43 12.11 -15.82
N PRO A 87 5.73 12.40 -17.08
CA PRO A 87 5.40 13.67 -17.70
C PRO A 87 3.89 13.95 -17.67
N LEU A 88 3.48 15.21 -17.56
CA LEU A 88 2.06 15.61 -17.52
C LEU A 88 1.28 15.15 -18.78
N GLU A 89 1.95 15.04 -19.91
CA GLU A 89 1.39 14.57 -21.17
C GLU A 89 0.84 13.14 -21.08
N GLN A 90 1.36 12.33 -20.16
CA GLN A 90 0.91 10.95 -19.93
C GLN A 90 -0.34 10.86 -19.03
N ARG A 91 -0.84 11.98 -18.50
CA ARG A 91 -2.00 12.00 -17.58
C ARG A 91 -3.19 11.18 -18.10
N GLY A 92 -3.54 11.32 -19.38
CA GLY A 92 -4.65 10.59 -19.97
C GLY A 92 -4.46 9.07 -19.94
N ALA A 93 -3.29 8.60 -20.36
CA ALA A 93 -2.97 7.17 -20.39
C ALA A 93 -2.90 6.56 -18.98
N VAL A 94 -2.23 7.25 -18.07
CA VAL A 94 -2.12 6.82 -16.66
C VAL A 94 -3.49 6.78 -15.99
N SER A 95 -4.30 7.84 -16.15
CA SER A 95 -5.63 7.88 -15.55
C SER A 95 -6.52 6.77 -16.05
N LEU A 96 -6.43 6.40 -17.33
CA LEU A 96 -7.18 5.27 -17.89
C LEU A 96 -6.72 3.93 -17.26
N ALA A 97 -5.42 3.70 -17.18
CA ALA A 97 -4.86 2.48 -16.58
C ALA A 97 -5.27 2.34 -15.09
N LEU A 98 -5.23 3.45 -14.34
CA LEU A 98 -5.64 3.45 -12.93
C LEU A 98 -7.15 3.30 -12.75
N ASN A 99 -7.95 3.84 -13.67
CA ASN A 99 -9.40 3.62 -13.66
C ASN A 99 -9.74 2.15 -13.89
N ASP A 100 -9.05 1.48 -14.84
CA ASP A 100 -9.21 0.05 -15.06
C ASP A 100 -8.76 -0.76 -13.84
N TRP A 101 -7.63 -0.39 -13.21
CA TRP A 101 -7.20 -0.98 -11.95
C TRP A 101 -8.27 -0.90 -10.87
N ASN A 102 -8.79 0.30 -10.61
CA ASN A 102 -9.79 0.56 -9.58
C ASN A 102 -11.13 -0.13 -9.86
N ARG A 103 -11.49 -0.34 -11.14
CA ARG A 103 -12.68 -1.06 -11.54
C ARG A 103 -12.58 -2.56 -11.26
N GLU A 104 -11.39 -3.12 -11.45
CA GLU A 104 -11.19 -4.57 -11.39
C GLU A 104 -10.77 -5.06 -9.99
N ARG A 105 -10.33 -4.16 -9.12
CA ARG A 105 -9.76 -4.49 -7.80
C ARG A 105 -10.38 -3.64 -6.70
N ILE A 106 -10.56 -4.27 -5.55
CA ILE A 106 -11.05 -3.56 -4.35
C ILE A 106 -9.92 -2.71 -3.76
N TRP A 107 -8.68 -3.22 -3.77
CA TRP A 107 -7.49 -2.58 -3.22
C TRP A 107 -6.28 -2.65 -4.15
N PRO A 108 -5.40 -1.65 -4.03
CA PRO A 108 -5.57 -0.37 -3.35
C PRO A 108 -6.42 0.59 -4.20
N LYS A 109 -6.93 1.66 -3.62
CA LYS A 109 -7.29 2.86 -4.37
C LYS A 109 -6.03 3.41 -5.03
N ALA A 110 -6.06 3.62 -6.32
CA ALA A 110 -4.94 4.11 -7.11
C ALA A 110 -5.27 5.45 -7.78
N TYR A 111 -4.35 6.42 -7.69
CA TYR A 111 -4.55 7.75 -8.27
C TYR A 111 -3.23 8.45 -8.58
N VAL A 112 -3.30 9.50 -9.39
CA VAL A 112 -2.16 10.40 -9.64
C VAL A 112 -2.39 11.78 -9.03
N ARG A 113 -1.29 12.40 -8.62
CA ARG A 113 -1.21 13.81 -8.23
C ARG A 113 -0.17 14.49 -9.08
N GLU A 114 -0.35 15.79 -9.28
CA GLU A 114 0.70 16.64 -9.85
C GLU A 114 1.60 17.13 -8.73
N GLU A 115 2.88 16.87 -8.86
CA GLU A 115 3.93 17.29 -7.95
C GLU A 115 5.10 17.83 -8.76
N GLU A 116 5.50 19.06 -8.51
CA GLU A 116 6.64 19.70 -9.16
C GLU A 116 6.61 19.64 -10.70
N GLY A 117 5.40 19.72 -11.29
CA GLY A 117 5.21 19.65 -12.73
C GLY A 117 5.29 18.24 -13.35
N MET A 118 5.28 17.20 -12.53
CA MET A 118 5.25 15.81 -12.92
C MET A 118 4.04 15.09 -12.30
N LEU A 119 3.73 13.90 -12.80
CA LEU A 119 2.70 13.05 -12.20
C LEU A 119 3.34 12.05 -11.24
N ALA A 120 2.96 12.12 -9.98
CA ALA A 120 3.25 11.11 -8.96
C ALA A 120 2.08 10.16 -8.81
N LEU A 121 2.34 8.85 -8.78
CA LEU A 121 1.33 7.81 -8.63
C LEU A 121 1.31 7.31 -7.19
N TYR A 122 0.09 7.17 -6.66
CA TYR A 122 -0.18 6.76 -5.29
C TYR A 122 -1.09 5.55 -5.18
N SER A 123 -0.86 4.77 -4.13
CA SER A 123 -1.75 3.72 -3.65
C SER A 123 -2.25 4.04 -2.25
N GLU A 124 -3.50 3.72 -1.93
CA GLU A 124 -4.05 3.87 -0.59
C GLU A 124 -4.96 2.70 -0.22
N VAL A 125 -4.74 2.17 0.98
CA VAL A 125 -5.69 1.28 1.68
C VAL A 125 -6.00 1.91 3.02
N SER A 126 -7.27 2.14 3.30
CA SER A 126 -7.74 2.76 4.56
C SER A 126 -8.75 1.85 5.23
N ALA A 127 -8.72 1.82 6.56
CA ALA A 127 -9.71 1.16 7.39
C ALA A 127 -10.03 2.01 8.61
N ASP A 128 -11.31 2.09 8.94
CA ASP A 128 -11.82 2.75 10.14
C ASP A 128 -11.80 1.75 11.30
N PHE A 129 -11.11 2.14 12.36
CA PHE A 129 -10.98 1.40 13.60
C PHE A 129 -11.46 2.22 14.80
N GLU A 130 -12.53 3.00 14.65
CA GLU A 130 -13.13 3.75 15.74
C GLU A 130 -13.37 2.88 17.00
N PRO A 131 -13.88 1.63 16.91
CA PRO A 131 -14.01 0.76 18.06
C PRO A 131 -12.68 0.10 18.51
N GLY A 132 -11.58 0.36 17.79
CA GLY A 132 -10.30 -0.33 17.95
C GLY A 132 -10.15 -1.52 17.00
N ALA A 133 -8.98 -2.16 17.07
CA ALA A 133 -8.65 -3.35 16.30
C ALA A 133 -7.91 -4.38 17.15
N SER A 134 -8.10 -5.66 16.88
CA SER A 134 -7.20 -6.70 17.34
C SER A 134 -5.86 -6.62 16.59
N ASP A 135 -4.80 -7.26 17.11
CA ASP A 135 -3.51 -7.25 16.44
C ASP A 135 -3.58 -7.97 15.08
N HIS A 136 -4.41 -9.00 15.00
CA HIS A 136 -4.67 -9.70 13.73
C HIS A 136 -5.37 -8.81 12.71
N GLN A 137 -6.40 -8.04 13.11
CA GLN A 137 -7.11 -7.13 12.21
C GLN A 137 -6.19 -6.01 11.71
N LEU A 138 -5.42 -5.41 12.62
CA LEU A 138 -4.43 -4.39 12.26
C LEU A 138 -3.40 -4.96 11.27
N ALA A 139 -2.82 -6.12 11.58
CA ALA A 139 -1.85 -6.80 10.73
C ALA A 139 -2.39 -7.07 9.32
N GLN A 140 -3.67 -7.47 9.20
CA GLN A 140 -4.30 -7.71 7.89
C GLN A 140 -4.37 -6.44 7.04
N VAL A 141 -4.76 -5.31 7.62
CA VAL A 141 -4.85 -4.03 6.89
C VAL A 141 -3.46 -3.55 6.47
N LEU A 142 -2.47 -3.62 7.36
CA LEU A 142 -1.10 -3.21 7.05
C LEU A 142 -0.49 -4.08 5.94
N ALA A 143 -0.64 -5.41 6.05
CA ALA A 143 -0.18 -6.35 5.01
C ALA A 143 -0.91 -6.15 3.68
N CYS A 144 -2.23 -5.90 3.70
CA CYS A 144 -3.01 -5.61 2.51
C CYS A 144 -2.51 -4.35 1.82
N GLY A 145 -2.31 -3.26 2.57
CA GLY A 145 -1.86 -1.99 2.02
C GLY A 145 -0.49 -2.08 1.36
N LEU A 146 0.48 -2.71 2.04
CA LEU A 146 1.80 -2.95 1.47
C LEU A 146 1.75 -3.86 0.25
N GLY A 147 1.17 -5.06 0.38
CA GLY A 147 1.19 -6.06 -0.68
C GLY A 147 0.46 -5.61 -1.94
N THR A 148 -0.72 -4.98 -1.80
CA THR A 148 -1.48 -4.50 -2.97
C THR A 148 -0.88 -3.24 -3.58
N GLY A 149 -0.24 -2.38 -2.77
CA GLY A 149 0.50 -1.22 -3.25
C GLY A 149 1.71 -1.63 -4.10
N VAL A 150 2.52 -2.57 -3.62
CA VAL A 150 3.65 -3.14 -4.38
C VAL A 150 3.16 -3.78 -5.69
N GLN A 151 2.05 -4.54 -5.66
CA GLN A 151 1.46 -5.11 -6.88
C GLN A 151 1.04 -4.05 -7.90
N LEU A 152 0.43 -2.95 -7.46
CA LEU A 152 0.09 -1.84 -8.33
C LEU A 152 1.33 -1.28 -9.01
N PHE A 153 2.37 -0.96 -8.25
CA PHE A 153 3.58 -0.35 -8.77
C PHE A 153 4.33 -1.28 -9.73
N THR A 154 4.44 -2.57 -9.39
CA THR A 154 4.98 -3.59 -10.32
C THR A 154 4.20 -3.68 -11.62
N SER A 155 2.86 -3.58 -11.56
CA SER A 155 2.01 -3.57 -12.75
C SER A 155 2.23 -2.31 -13.60
N MET A 156 2.45 -1.17 -12.95
CA MET A 156 2.74 0.10 -13.64
C MET A 156 4.13 0.10 -14.26
N ASP A 157 5.13 -0.52 -13.63
CA ASP A 157 6.47 -0.72 -14.23
C ASP A 157 6.38 -1.53 -15.52
N ALA A 158 5.56 -2.57 -15.55
CA ALA A 158 5.35 -3.38 -16.74
C ALA A 158 4.58 -2.65 -17.86
N LEU A 159 3.64 -1.77 -17.51
CA LEU A 159 2.84 -1.01 -18.47
C LEU A 159 3.57 0.22 -19.00
N MET A 160 4.44 0.79 -18.21
CA MET A 160 5.17 2.04 -18.48
C MET A 160 6.67 1.84 -18.29
N PRO A 161 7.32 1.04 -19.16
CA PRO A 161 8.76 0.82 -19.07
C PRO A 161 9.50 2.15 -19.29
N GLY A 162 10.50 2.45 -18.44
CA GLY A 162 11.32 3.65 -18.52
C GLY A 162 12.44 3.61 -17.47
N ASP A 163 13.47 4.43 -17.67
CA ASP A 163 14.72 4.36 -16.91
C ASP A 163 14.77 5.26 -15.65
N ASP A 164 13.73 6.02 -15.35
CA ASP A 164 13.79 7.13 -14.38
C ASP A 164 13.18 6.78 -13.00
N ALA A 165 13.67 5.71 -12.36
CA ALA A 165 13.36 5.45 -10.96
C ALA A 165 14.10 6.45 -10.06
N LEU A 166 13.37 7.11 -9.14
CA LEU A 166 13.98 7.95 -8.12
C LEU A 166 14.70 7.08 -7.08
N PRO A 167 15.91 7.46 -6.62
CA PRO A 167 16.57 6.72 -5.55
C PRO A 167 15.73 6.80 -4.25
N PRO A 168 15.65 5.71 -3.47
CA PRO A 168 14.96 5.73 -2.19
C PRO A 168 15.72 6.63 -1.21
N ASP A 169 14.99 7.49 -0.51
CA ASP A 169 15.53 8.37 0.54
C ASP A 169 15.43 7.74 1.95
N VAL A 170 14.86 6.55 2.03
CA VAL A 170 14.75 5.74 3.25
C VAL A 170 15.25 4.31 2.98
N PRO A 171 15.66 3.54 4.01
CA PRO A 171 16.13 2.16 3.83
C PRO A 171 15.09 1.28 3.17
N ASP A 172 15.51 0.47 2.19
CA ASP A 172 14.67 -0.53 1.52
C ASP A 172 14.54 -1.81 2.35
N ASN A 173 13.40 -2.50 2.22
CA ASN A 173 13.03 -3.73 2.94
C ASN A 173 13.04 -4.95 2.04
#